data_1ef0079cc1031ce6406bd49f9bf15c80
#
_entry.id   1ef0079cc1031ce6406bd49f9bf15c80
#
_cell.length_a   1.000
_cell.length_b   1.000
_cell.length_c   1.000
_cell.angle_alpha   90.00
_cell.angle_beta   90.00
_cell.angle_gamma   90.00
#
_symmetry.space_group_name_H-M   'P 1'
#
loop_
_entity.id
_entity.type
_entity.pdbx_description
1 polymer ?
#
loop_
_entity_poly.entity_id
_entity_poly.type
_entity_poly.pdbx_seq_one_letter_code
_entity_poly.pdbx_strand_id
1 'polypeptide(L)'
;MTNNHAHSSDASAGSNIEASATIIMTGRALFPLGKVLASRGALSALHSSGFQPIELLARHICGNWGDVVAEDSVANDLAVTGSMRILSVHRLVDADLLAAMPRTQRERQKTIWIITEWDRSVTT
;
A
#
# COMPACT_ATOMS: atom_id res chain seq x y z
N MET A 1 4.57 0.25 4.47
CA MET A 1 4.76 -0.37 4.28
C MET A 1 5.23 -0.63 4.08
N THR A 2 5.21 -0.69 4.68
CA THR A 2 5.66 -1.33 4.50
C THR A 2 6.46 -1.91 4.33
N ASN A 3 6.84 -2.14 4.73
CA ASN A 3 7.71 -2.99 4.39
C ASN A 3 8.24 -3.35 4.38
N ASN A 4 8.68 -3.54 4.51
CA ASN A 4 9.46 -4.27 4.19
C ASN A 4 9.95 -4.61 4.21
N HIS A 5 10.31 -4.69 4.26
CA HIS A 5 11.04 -5.50 4.00
C HIS A 5 11.38 -5.57 4.29
N ALA A 6 11.30 -5.17 4.61
CA ALA A 6 11.76 -5.65 4.51
C ALA A 6 12.26 -5.57 4.80
N HIS A 7 12.68 -5.31 5.10
CA HIS A 7 13.28 -5.62 5.09
C HIS A 7 13.39 -5.13 5.61
N SER A 8 13.54 -4.52 6.15
CA SER A 8 13.88 -4.35 6.31
C SER A 8 14.17 -3.89 6.76
N SER A 9 14.24 -3.38 7.38
CA SER A 9 14.61 -3.16 7.48
C SER A 9 15.04 -2.73 7.75
N ASP A 10 15.16 -2.37 8.41
CA ASP A 10 15.63 -2.04 8.34
C ASP A 10 16.02 -1.59 8.10
N ALA A 11 15.93 -1.19 8.52
CA ALA A 11 16.25 -0.93 8.07
C ALA A 11 16.72 -0.70 7.47
N SER A 12 16.42 -0.26 7.58
CA SER A 12 16.92 -0.34 7.01
C SER A 12 17.10 -0.72 6.14
N ALA A 13 16.58 -0.17 6.43
CA ALA A 13 17.07 -0.92 5.38
C ALA A 13 16.64 -0.69 4.01
N GLY A 14 17.10 -0.89 3.09
CA GLY A 14 16.82 -1.06 1.72
C GLY A 14 15.73 -0.22 1.11
N SER A 15 15.78 1.04 1.30
CA SER A 15 14.76 1.92 0.76
C SER A 15 14.70 1.92 -0.77
N ASN A 16 15.73 1.43 -1.45
CA ASN A 16 15.77 1.48 -2.92
C ASN A 16 15.02 0.35 -3.60
N ILE A 17 14.43 -0.53 -2.81
CA ILE A 17 13.68 -1.66 -3.34
C ILE A 17 12.45 -1.21 -4.10
N GLU A 18 11.83 -0.17 -3.64
CA GLU A 18 10.58 0.34 -4.21
C GLU A 18 10.76 0.83 -5.66
N ALA A 19 11.91 1.35 -6.00
CA ALA A 19 12.16 1.79 -7.36
C ALA A 19 12.12 0.62 -8.35
N SER A 20 12.67 -0.51 -7.94
CA SER A 20 12.64 -1.71 -8.76
C SER A 20 11.23 -2.25 -8.89
N ALA A 21 10.47 -2.18 -7.80
CA ALA A 21 9.09 -2.62 -7.81
C ALA A 21 8.28 -1.88 -8.84
N THR A 22 8.47 -0.58 -8.91
CA THR A 22 7.73 0.26 -9.84
C THR A 22 7.93 -0.18 -11.27
N ILE A 23 9.12 -0.62 -11.60
CA ILE A 23 9.47 -0.99 -12.97
C ILE A 23 8.73 -2.23 -13.44
N ILE A 24 8.53 -3.19 -12.56
CA ILE A 24 7.94 -4.47 -12.95
C ILE A 24 6.41 -4.49 -12.90
N MET A 25 5.81 -3.39 -12.50
CA MET A 25 4.36 -3.31 -12.46
C MET A 25 3.77 -3.28 -13.86
N THR A 26 2.61 -3.90 -13.99
CA THR A 26 1.86 -3.89 -15.24
C THR A 26 1.07 -2.60 -15.41
N GLY A 27 0.76 -1.93 -14.32
CA GLY A 27 -0.01 -0.69 -14.36
C GLY A 27 0.87 0.53 -14.46
N ARG A 28 0.24 1.67 -14.69
CA ARG A 28 0.92 2.95 -14.81
C ARG A 28 1.04 3.61 -13.44
N ALA A 29 2.24 4.04 -13.09
CA ALA A 29 2.47 4.79 -11.87
C ALA A 29 1.82 6.17 -11.97
N LEU A 30 1.00 6.53 -10.99
CA LEU A 30 0.26 7.79 -10.98
C LEU A 30 0.97 8.90 -10.20
N PHE A 31 1.87 8.52 -9.30
CA PHE A 31 2.61 9.47 -8.46
C PHE A 31 3.86 8.79 -7.90
N PRO A 32 4.86 9.57 -7.48
CA PRO A 32 6.05 8.99 -6.87
C PRO A 32 5.79 8.62 -5.41
N LEU A 33 6.47 7.58 -4.93
CA LEU A 33 6.35 7.14 -3.54
C LEU A 33 7.25 7.95 -2.58
N GLY A 34 8.32 8.52 -3.09
CA GLY A 34 9.32 9.12 -2.24
C GLY A 34 10.03 8.05 -1.42
N LYS A 35 10.41 8.40 -0.20
CA LYS A 35 11.05 7.46 0.71
C LYS A 35 9.99 6.51 1.27
N VAL A 36 10.24 5.21 1.17
CA VAL A 36 9.29 4.20 1.66
C VAL A 36 9.73 3.72 3.03
N LEU A 37 8.80 3.78 3.98
CA LEU A 37 8.99 3.32 5.35
C LEU A 37 7.95 2.28 5.68
N ALA A 38 8.26 1.39 6.60
CA ALA A 38 7.31 0.40 7.06
C ALA A 38 7.46 0.17 8.56
N SER A 39 6.33 0.04 9.25
CA SER A 39 6.36 -0.30 10.66
C SER A 39 6.69 -1.79 10.84
N ARG A 40 7.17 -2.15 12.02
CA ARG A 40 7.43 -3.56 12.34
C ARG A 40 6.14 -4.37 12.28
N GLY A 41 5.05 -3.79 12.74
CA GLY A 41 3.76 -4.46 12.71
C GLY A 41 3.31 -4.76 11.29
N ALA A 42 3.51 -3.82 10.38
CA ALA A 42 3.17 -4.03 8.97
C ALA A 42 4.02 -5.13 8.36
N LEU A 43 5.32 -5.11 8.58
CA LEU A 43 6.22 -6.15 8.06
C LEU A 43 5.87 -7.53 8.60
N SER A 44 5.57 -7.61 9.89
CA SER A 44 5.17 -8.87 10.53
C SER A 44 3.87 -9.41 9.94
N ALA A 45 2.87 -8.54 9.78
CA ALA A 45 1.58 -8.93 9.21
C ALA A 45 1.72 -9.43 7.78
N LEU A 46 2.51 -8.72 6.97
CA LEU A 46 2.77 -9.14 5.59
C LEU A 46 3.45 -10.49 5.55
N HIS A 47 4.47 -10.67 6.36
CA HIS A 47 5.21 -11.92 6.39
C HIS A 47 4.31 -13.10 6.78
N SER A 48 3.56 -12.95 7.87
CA SER A 48 2.70 -14.02 8.36
C SER A 48 1.54 -14.33 7.41
N SER A 49 1.15 -13.40 6.58
CA SER A 49 0.05 -13.58 5.62
C SER A 49 0.53 -13.98 4.22
N GLY A 50 1.84 -14.06 4.01
CA GLY A 50 2.40 -14.46 2.73
C GLY A 50 2.35 -13.39 1.65
N PHE A 51 2.17 -12.13 2.02
CA PHE A 51 2.16 -11.01 1.08
C PHE A 51 3.52 -10.33 1.03
N GLN A 52 3.90 -9.89 -0.16
CA GLN A 52 5.11 -9.09 -0.33
C GLN A 52 4.76 -7.60 -0.27
N PRO A 53 5.56 -6.78 0.42
CA PRO A 53 5.32 -5.34 0.45
C PRO A 53 5.20 -4.73 -0.94
N ILE A 54 5.99 -5.23 -1.86
CA ILE A 54 6.04 -4.74 -3.24
C ILE A 54 4.71 -4.92 -3.96
N GLU A 55 3.97 -5.97 -3.65
CA GLU A 55 2.64 -6.20 -4.25
C GLU A 55 1.68 -5.08 -3.89
N LEU A 56 1.69 -4.70 -2.61
CA LEU A 56 0.77 -3.68 -2.13
C LEU A 56 1.20 -2.28 -2.58
N LEU A 57 2.50 -2.02 -2.61
CA LEU A 57 3.00 -0.75 -3.12
C LEU A 57 2.67 -0.60 -4.60
N ALA A 58 2.74 -1.68 -5.36
CA ALA A 58 2.38 -1.67 -6.77
C ALA A 58 0.91 -1.32 -6.96
N ARG A 59 0.02 -1.88 -6.16
CA ARG A 59 -1.39 -1.54 -6.21
C ARG A 59 -1.62 -0.07 -5.88
N HIS A 60 -0.99 0.39 -4.83
CA HIS A 60 -1.13 1.76 -4.34
C HIS A 60 -0.74 2.77 -5.41
N ILE A 61 0.42 2.59 -6.02
CA ILE A 61 0.97 3.55 -6.97
C ILE A 61 0.19 3.58 -8.29
N CYS A 62 -0.56 2.51 -8.59
CA CYS A 62 -1.39 2.41 -9.80
C CYS A 62 -2.82 2.87 -9.59
N GLY A 63 -3.17 3.30 -8.39
CA GLY A 63 -4.54 3.76 -8.12
C GLY A 63 -5.49 2.65 -7.69
N ASN A 64 -4.98 1.48 -7.35
CA ASN A 64 -5.79 0.45 -6.71
C ASN A 64 -5.77 0.71 -5.20
N TRP A 65 -6.79 1.45 -4.74
CA TRP A 65 -6.83 1.91 -3.35
C TRP A 65 -7.25 0.83 -2.36
N GLY A 66 -7.61 -0.35 -2.85
CA GLY A 66 -8.00 -1.46 -2.00
C GLY A 66 -9.41 -1.31 -1.45
N ASP A 67 -9.59 -1.72 -0.19
CA ASP A 67 -10.92 -1.79 0.42
C ASP A 67 -11.29 -0.46 1.10
N VAL A 68 -11.42 0.59 0.30
CA VAL A 68 -11.85 1.91 0.75
C VAL A 68 -13.30 2.15 0.36
N VAL A 69 -13.97 3.03 1.09
CA VAL A 69 -15.32 3.43 0.72
C VAL A 69 -15.27 4.34 -0.51
N ALA A 70 -16.41 4.49 -1.19
CA ALA A 70 -16.46 5.22 -2.46
C ALA A 70 -15.98 6.66 -2.33
N GLU A 71 -16.33 7.34 -1.25
CA GLU A 71 -15.90 8.72 -1.03
C GLU A 71 -14.38 8.83 -0.93
N ASP A 72 -13.74 7.88 -0.25
CA ASP A 72 -12.29 7.86 -0.11
C ASP A 72 -11.61 7.54 -1.43
N SER A 73 -12.21 6.68 -2.24
CA SER A 73 -11.71 6.39 -3.58
C SER A 73 -11.70 7.64 -4.45
N VAL A 74 -12.77 8.40 -4.43
CA VAL A 74 -12.87 9.67 -5.17
C VAL A 74 -11.85 10.68 -4.64
N ALA A 75 -11.71 10.77 -3.32
CA ALA A 75 -10.74 11.67 -2.70
C ALA A 75 -9.31 11.33 -3.12
N ASN A 76 -8.97 10.04 -3.17
CA ASN A 76 -7.66 9.58 -3.62
C ASN A 76 -7.42 9.94 -5.10
N ASP A 77 -8.42 9.74 -5.94
CA ASP A 77 -8.30 10.07 -7.37
C ASP A 77 -8.00 11.56 -7.56
N LEU A 78 -8.68 12.42 -6.80
CA LEU A 78 -8.41 13.84 -6.83
C LEU A 78 -7.05 14.18 -6.25
N ALA A 79 -6.61 13.46 -5.23
CA ALA A 79 -5.33 13.69 -4.58
C ALA A 79 -4.14 13.38 -5.49
N VAL A 80 -4.32 12.51 -6.49
CA VAL A 80 -3.23 12.15 -7.42
C VAL A 80 -2.66 13.40 -8.11
N THR A 81 -3.53 14.31 -8.54
CA THR A 81 -3.12 15.55 -9.21
C THR A 81 -3.08 16.74 -8.29
N GLY A 82 -3.54 16.60 -7.05
CA GLY A 82 -3.53 17.66 -6.07
C GLY A 82 -2.44 17.48 -5.04
N SER A 83 -2.37 18.43 -4.12
CA SER A 83 -1.39 18.37 -3.02
C SER A 83 -2.08 17.84 -1.77
N MET A 84 -2.55 16.60 -1.85
CA MET A 84 -3.25 15.96 -0.75
C MET A 84 -2.67 14.56 -0.51
N ARG A 85 -2.84 14.09 0.73
CA ARG A 85 -2.42 12.76 1.14
C ARG A 85 -3.25 11.70 0.42
N ILE A 86 -2.59 10.60 0.08
CA ILE A 86 -3.24 9.43 -0.54
C ILE A 86 -3.19 8.28 0.44
N LEU A 87 -4.32 7.64 0.66
CA LEU A 87 -4.44 6.51 1.60
C LEU A 87 -5.07 5.31 0.89
N SER A 88 -4.39 4.18 0.90
CA SER A 88 -5.00 2.92 0.46
C SER A 88 -5.09 1.93 1.61
N VAL A 89 -6.04 1.01 1.51
CA VAL A 89 -6.37 0.04 2.56
C VAL A 89 -6.36 -1.35 1.94
N HIS A 90 -5.42 -2.18 2.35
CA HIS A 90 -5.27 -3.51 1.76
C HIS A 90 -5.50 -4.59 2.81
N ARG A 91 -6.54 -5.39 2.61
CA ARG A 91 -6.82 -6.54 3.45
C ARG A 91 -5.91 -7.69 3.02
N LEU A 92 -5.29 -8.36 3.98
CA LEU A 92 -4.30 -9.41 3.69
C LEU A 92 -5.00 -10.76 3.51
N VAL A 93 -5.83 -10.83 2.51
CA VAL A 93 -6.60 -12.03 2.18
C VAL A 93 -6.78 -12.08 0.67
N ASP A 94 -6.97 -13.27 0.14
CA ASP A 94 -7.18 -13.47 -1.30
C ASP A 94 -8.35 -12.60 -1.78
N ALA A 95 -8.20 -12.01 -2.96
CA ALA A 95 -9.17 -11.06 -3.50
C ALA A 95 -10.56 -11.70 -3.72
N ASP A 96 -10.60 -12.96 -4.16
CA ASP A 96 -11.88 -13.63 -4.39
C ASP A 96 -12.59 -13.90 -3.07
N LEU A 97 -11.84 -14.30 -2.04
CA LEU A 97 -12.41 -14.50 -0.72
C LEU A 97 -12.91 -13.18 -0.14
N LEU A 98 -12.15 -12.13 -0.32
CA LEU A 98 -12.52 -10.81 0.19
C LEU A 98 -13.80 -10.31 -0.47
N ALA A 99 -13.93 -10.49 -1.78
CA ALA A 99 -15.12 -10.06 -2.51
C ALA A 99 -16.39 -10.75 -2.05
N ALA A 100 -16.28 -11.98 -1.54
CA ALA A 100 -17.41 -12.73 -1.02
C ALA A 100 -17.80 -12.38 0.41
N MET A 101 -16.97 -11.59 1.10
CA MET A 101 -17.20 -11.23 2.50
C MET A 101 -18.10 -10.01 2.63
N PRO A 102 -19.02 -10.00 3.63
CA PRO A 102 -19.70 -8.77 3.99
C PRO A 102 -18.72 -7.78 4.63
N ARG A 103 -19.07 -6.50 4.60
CA ARG A 103 -18.18 -5.44 5.07
C ARG A 103 -17.67 -5.68 6.49
N THR A 104 -18.55 -6.11 7.39
CA THR A 104 -18.15 -6.35 8.79
C THR A 104 -17.06 -7.40 8.90
N GLN A 105 -17.10 -8.42 8.06
CA GLN A 105 -16.08 -9.46 8.05
C GLN A 105 -14.78 -8.96 7.40
N ARG A 106 -14.88 -8.16 6.35
CA ARG A 106 -13.69 -7.58 5.71
C ARG A 106 -12.92 -6.71 6.69
N GLU A 107 -13.62 -5.95 7.51
CA GLU A 107 -12.99 -5.03 8.47
C GLU A 107 -12.24 -5.77 9.58
N ARG A 108 -12.49 -7.05 9.76
CA ARG A 108 -11.80 -7.89 10.76
C ARG A 108 -10.54 -8.52 10.23
N GLN A 109 -10.30 -8.45 8.93
CA GLN A 109 -9.11 -9.05 8.34
C GLN A 109 -7.88 -8.22 8.67
N LYS A 110 -6.72 -8.88 8.69
CA LYS A 110 -5.45 -8.15 8.82
C LYS A 110 -5.36 -7.13 7.69
N THR A 111 -4.95 -5.93 8.02
CA THR A 111 -5.01 -4.81 7.09
C THR A 111 -3.71 -4.04 7.11
N ILE A 112 -3.26 -3.65 5.93
CA ILE A 112 -2.14 -2.73 5.75
C ILE A 112 -2.68 -1.44 5.17
N TRP A 113 -2.36 -0.34 5.82
CA TRP A 113 -2.65 1.00 5.31
C TRP A 113 -1.38 1.55 4.69
N ILE A 114 -1.50 2.11 3.50
CA ILE A 114 -0.38 2.76 2.82
C ILE A 114 -0.74 4.21 2.63
N ILE A 115 0.11 5.08 3.15
CA ILE A 115 -0.13 6.53 3.14
C ILE A 115 1.02 7.22 2.42
N THR A 116 0.72 7.94 1.34
CA THR A 116 1.70 8.82 0.70
C THR A 116 1.37 10.25 1.09
N GLU A 117 2.38 10.95 1.63
CA GLU A 117 2.18 12.31 2.11
C GLU A 117 1.91 13.27 0.95
N TRP A 118 1.34 14.42 1.29
CA TRP A 118 0.85 15.40 0.32
C TRP A 118 1.96 15.90 -0.63
N ASP A 119 3.18 16.00 -0.16
CA ASP A 119 4.32 16.47 -0.96
C ASP A 119 5.08 15.34 -1.65
N ARG A 120 4.58 14.11 -1.54
CA ARG A 120 5.18 12.90 -2.10
C ARG A 120 6.58 12.60 -1.58
N SER A 121 6.93 13.12 -0.40
CA SER A 121 8.25 12.90 0.18
C SER A 121 8.39 11.53 0.81
N VAL A 122 7.30 11.00 1.37
CA VAL A 122 7.32 9.76 2.15
C VAL A 122 6.05 8.95 1.89
N THR A 123 6.22 7.63 1.78
CA THR A 123 5.13 6.65 1.82
C THR A 123 5.38 5.69 2.97
N THR A 124 4.39 5.50 3.79
CA THR A 124 4.49 4.63 4.98
C THR A 124 3.48 3.51 4.94
#